data_d4bfef2b286eef28f139b7b3dcf31b7a
#
_entry.id   d4bfef2b286eef28f139b7b3dcf31b7a
#
_cell.length_a   1.000
_cell.length_b   1.000
_cell.length_c   1.000
_cell.angle_alpha   90.00
_cell.angle_beta   90.00
_cell.angle_gamma   90.00
#
_symmetry.space_group_name_H-M   'P 1'
#
loop_
_entity.id
_entity.type
_entity.pdbx_description
1 polymer ?
#
loop_
_entity_poly.entity_id
_entity_poly.type
_entity_poly.pdbx_seq_one_letter_code
_entity_poly.pdbx_strand_id
1 'polypeptide(L)'
;KEFKSLAEPHNSILRDHAMLFLKKRGITQEDIVRYNLGYCIEGEYQNRIIIPSYDSNGKLNYFVGRDFYASTLKYKNPPIPKDVIGFDLYVNWSLPIILVEGVFDAMSVKNNSIPLFGKSILPKLYGKIVEKKVKDIFIILDSDAFNDAIQMTEKFVNEGINVNFVKLDGQDPNDLGYKKMITKIHNSLPMDFKQIMEMKLYGKKLLAN
;
A
#
# COMPACT_ATOMS: atom_id res chain seq x y z
N LYS A 1 2.46 -0.68 24.60
CA LYS A 1 2.60 -1.74 25.61
C LYS A 1 1.48 -2.79 25.57
N GLU A 2 0.50 -2.59 24.74
CA GLU A 2 -0.74 -3.37 24.67
C GLU A 2 -0.91 -4.07 23.31
N PHE A 3 0.15 -4.03 22.48
CA PHE A 3 0.23 -4.76 21.24
C PHE A 3 0.37 -6.25 21.53
N LYS A 4 -0.55 -7.04 21.01
CA LYS A 4 -0.51 -8.51 21.02
C LYS A 4 -0.37 -9.04 19.60
N SER A 5 0.55 -9.97 19.41
CA SER A 5 0.74 -10.64 18.14
C SER A 5 -0.50 -11.42 17.74
N LEU A 6 -0.94 -11.30 16.49
CA LEU A 6 -1.98 -12.15 15.91
C LEU A 6 -1.42 -13.51 15.42
N ALA A 7 -0.11 -13.61 15.25
CA ALA A 7 0.55 -14.85 14.89
C ALA A 7 0.51 -15.89 16.01
N GLU A 8 0.49 -15.43 17.28
CA GLU A 8 0.46 -16.30 18.44
C GLU A 8 -0.98 -16.67 18.83
N PRO A 9 -1.27 -17.95 19.07
CA PRO A 9 -2.58 -18.36 19.53
C PRO A 9 -2.80 -17.92 20.99
N HIS A 10 -3.85 -17.20 21.26
CA HIS A 10 -4.34 -16.95 22.61
C HIS A 10 -5.85 -16.76 22.61
N ASN A 11 -6.48 -17.11 23.70
CA ASN A 11 -7.93 -17.09 23.83
C ASN A 11 -8.40 -15.65 24.13
N SER A 12 -8.98 -14.98 23.13
CA SER A 12 -9.49 -13.61 23.25
C SER A 12 -10.54 -13.33 22.19
N ILE A 13 -11.71 -12.90 22.60
CA ILE A 13 -12.81 -12.53 21.69
C ILE A 13 -12.39 -11.38 20.76
N LEU A 14 -11.55 -10.46 21.23
CA LEU A 14 -11.02 -9.37 20.41
C LEU A 14 -10.09 -9.88 19.33
N ARG A 15 -9.28 -10.91 19.64
CA ARG A 15 -8.44 -11.59 18.65
C ARG A 15 -9.30 -12.21 17.56
N ASP A 16 -10.37 -12.90 17.93
CA ASP A 16 -11.27 -13.57 16.98
C ASP A 16 -11.94 -12.55 16.05
N HIS A 17 -12.38 -11.41 16.58
CA HIS A 17 -12.93 -10.32 15.77
C HIS A 17 -11.88 -9.72 14.82
N ALA A 18 -10.66 -9.48 15.28
CA ALA A 18 -9.57 -9.00 14.45
C ALA A 18 -9.23 -10.00 13.34
N MET A 19 -9.15 -11.30 13.65
CA MET A 19 -8.93 -12.38 12.68
C MET A 19 -10.04 -12.47 11.65
N LEU A 20 -11.30 -12.33 12.07
CA LEU A 20 -12.44 -12.33 11.17
C LEU A 20 -12.39 -11.12 10.20
N PHE A 21 -12.02 -9.95 10.71
CA PHE A 21 -11.84 -8.75 9.89
C PHE A 21 -10.75 -8.97 8.82
N LEU A 22 -9.59 -9.49 9.22
CA LEU A 22 -8.48 -9.78 8.31
C LEU A 22 -8.86 -10.82 7.26
N LYS A 23 -9.55 -11.90 7.68
CA LYS A 23 -10.05 -12.94 6.77
C LYS A 23 -11.00 -12.38 5.70
N LYS A 24 -11.93 -11.50 6.09
CA LYS A 24 -12.84 -10.82 5.15
C LYS A 24 -12.09 -9.96 4.11
N ARG A 25 -10.88 -9.50 4.44
CA ARG A 25 -10.00 -8.75 3.55
C ARG A 25 -9.00 -9.63 2.79
N GLY A 26 -9.16 -10.94 2.83
CA GLY A 26 -8.28 -11.87 2.14
C GLY A 26 -6.87 -11.97 2.71
N ILE A 27 -6.62 -11.43 3.92
CA ILE A 27 -5.33 -11.52 4.61
C ILE A 27 -5.19 -12.93 5.19
N THR A 28 -4.12 -13.61 4.82
CA THR A 28 -3.84 -14.99 5.20
C THR A 28 -3.04 -15.08 6.50
N GLN A 29 -2.94 -16.28 7.08
CA GLN A 29 -2.06 -16.51 8.23
C GLN A 29 -0.58 -16.22 7.91
N GLU A 30 -0.14 -16.51 6.68
CA GLU A 30 1.21 -16.18 6.21
C GLU A 30 1.45 -14.66 6.19
N ASP A 31 0.46 -13.89 5.76
CA ASP A 31 0.54 -12.42 5.77
C ASP A 31 0.62 -11.88 7.20
N ILE A 32 -0.15 -12.46 8.13
CA ILE A 32 -0.12 -12.09 9.54
C ILE A 32 1.28 -12.28 10.13
N VAL A 33 1.90 -13.42 9.88
CA VAL A 33 3.26 -13.73 10.34
C VAL A 33 4.27 -12.83 9.63
N ARG A 34 4.20 -12.76 8.29
CA ARG A 34 5.15 -12.00 7.46
C ARG A 34 5.22 -10.54 7.86
N TYR A 35 4.08 -9.88 8.04
CA TYR A 35 4.00 -8.46 8.38
C TYR A 35 3.95 -8.20 9.89
N ASN A 36 4.08 -9.24 10.72
CA ASN A 36 4.02 -9.15 12.17
C ASN A 36 2.78 -8.40 12.67
N LEU A 37 1.60 -8.77 12.13
CA LEU A 37 0.35 -8.11 12.48
C LEU A 37 -0.02 -8.38 13.93
N GLY A 38 -0.54 -7.35 14.59
CA GLY A 38 -1.04 -7.47 15.95
C GLY A 38 -2.32 -6.68 16.16
N TYR A 39 -2.77 -6.64 17.39
CA TYR A 39 -3.93 -5.85 17.80
C TYR A 39 -3.75 -5.29 19.22
N CYS A 40 -4.48 -4.24 19.53
CA CYS A 40 -4.48 -3.66 20.87
C CYS A 40 -5.80 -3.93 21.59
N ILE A 41 -5.70 -4.35 22.84
CA ILE A 41 -6.86 -4.67 23.70
C ILE A 41 -7.32 -3.50 24.54
N GLU A 42 -6.45 -2.53 24.77
CA GLU A 42 -6.67 -1.36 25.61
C GLU A 42 -5.88 -0.14 25.09
N GLY A 43 -6.06 1.00 25.74
CA GLY A 43 -5.31 2.22 25.45
C GLY A 43 -5.76 2.94 24.18
N GLU A 44 -4.88 3.81 23.70
CA GLU A 44 -5.16 4.72 22.59
C GLU A 44 -5.50 4.02 21.27
N TYR A 45 -4.98 2.81 21.06
CA TYR A 45 -5.18 1.99 19.87
C TYR A 45 -6.11 0.80 20.12
N GLN A 46 -6.90 0.84 21.19
CA GLN A 46 -7.89 -0.20 21.49
C GLN A 46 -8.78 -0.50 20.28
N ASN A 47 -9.11 -1.78 20.08
CA ASN A 47 -9.92 -2.30 18.99
C ASN A 47 -9.30 -2.07 17.59
N ARG A 48 -7.98 -1.92 17.51
CA ARG A 48 -7.28 -1.71 16.24
C ARG A 48 -6.31 -2.85 15.95
N ILE A 49 -6.33 -3.28 14.70
CA ILE A 49 -5.24 -4.05 14.11
C ILE A 49 -4.09 -3.09 13.90
N ILE A 50 -2.92 -3.47 14.33
CA ILE A 50 -1.68 -2.75 14.11
C ILE A 50 -0.91 -3.43 12.99
N ILE A 51 -0.63 -2.66 11.96
CA ILE A 51 0.15 -3.07 10.79
C ILE A 51 1.49 -2.34 10.86
N PRO A 52 2.54 -2.96 11.38
CA PRO A 52 3.85 -2.34 11.48
C PRO A 52 4.55 -2.28 10.13
N SER A 53 5.36 -1.26 9.96
CA SER A 53 6.30 -1.11 8.85
C SER A 53 7.70 -1.03 9.43
N TYR A 54 8.63 -1.78 8.85
CA TYR A 54 10.02 -1.83 9.27
C TYR A 54 10.94 -1.30 8.17
N ASP A 55 12.02 -0.64 8.57
CA ASP A 55 13.08 -0.27 7.63
C ASP A 55 13.93 -1.48 7.20
N SER A 56 14.86 -1.28 6.30
CA SER A 56 15.75 -2.33 5.77
C SER A 56 16.64 -3.00 6.84
N ASN A 57 16.76 -2.43 8.03
CA ASN A 57 17.50 -2.99 9.17
C ASN A 57 16.58 -3.73 10.17
N GLY A 58 15.28 -3.84 9.86
CA GLY A 58 14.29 -4.45 10.75
C GLY A 58 13.83 -3.58 11.91
N LYS A 59 14.15 -2.28 11.92
CA LYS A 59 13.67 -1.34 12.92
C LYS A 59 12.31 -0.80 12.53
N LEU A 60 11.37 -0.75 13.48
CA LEU A 60 10.05 -0.16 13.29
C LEU A 60 10.21 1.31 12.85
N ASN A 61 9.75 1.66 11.65
CA ASN A 61 9.80 3.02 11.11
C ASN A 61 8.43 3.70 11.08
N TYR A 62 7.34 2.93 11.01
CA TYR A 62 5.96 3.42 11.05
C TYR A 62 5.00 2.30 11.45
N PHE A 63 3.73 2.63 11.69
CA PHE A 63 2.65 1.65 11.75
C PHE A 63 1.31 2.29 11.37
N VAL A 64 0.35 1.46 11.01
CA VAL A 64 -1.02 1.87 10.77
C VAL A 64 -1.93 1.15 11.77
N GLY A 65 -2.78 1.90 12.45
CA GLY A 65 -3.82 1.35 13.32
C GLY A 65 -5.17 1.34 12.61
N ARG A 66 -5.69 0.16 12.27
CA ARG A 66 -6.98 -0.02 11.60
C ARG A 66 -8.03 -0.54 12.57
N ASP A 67 -9.10 0.23 12.77
CA ASP A 67 -10.25 -0.24 13.54
C ASP A 67 -10.91 -1.45 12.88
N PHE A 68 -11.19 -2.50 13.63
CA PHE A 68 -11.88 -3.68 13.13
C PHE A 68 -13.36 -3.72 13.48
N TYR A 69 -13.85 -2.68 14.12
CA TYR A 69 -15.27 -2.38 14.29
C TYR A 69 -15.68 -1.20 13.40
N ALA A 70 -16.95 -0.88 13.40
CA ALA A 70 -17.49 0.24 12.60
C ALA A 70 -17.37 1.58 13.36
N SER A 71 -16.16 2.06 13.63
CA SER A 71 -15.95 3.39 14.22
C SER A 71 -15.87 4.49 13.16
N THR A 72 -16.15 5.72 13.58
CA THR A 72 -16.03 6.91 12.72
C THR A 72 -14.59 7.16 12.29
N LEU A 73 -13.61 6.85 13.14
CA LEU A 73 -12.20 6.97 12.86
C LEU A 73 -11.62 5.61 12.42
N LYS A 74 -11.77 5.29 11.13
CA LYS A 74 -11.31 4.03 10.54
C LYS A 74 -9.81 3.78 10.74
N TYR A 75 -8.98 4.80 10.59
CA TYR A 75 -7.51 4.72 10.72
C TYR A 75 -7.01 5.67 11.80
N LYS A 76 -6.09 5.20 12.63
CA LYS A 76 -5.35 5.99 13.59
C LYS A 76 -3.88 5.65 13.45
N ASN A 77 -3.10 6.60 12.99
CA ASN A 77 -1.67 6.45 12.76
C ASN A 77 -0.88 7.10 13.92
N PRO A 78 0.40 6.74 14.09
CA PRO A 78 1.22 7.37 15.13
C PRO A 78 1.43 8.86 14.80
N PRO A 79 1.58 9.72 15.83
CA PRO A 79 1.82 11.16 15.68
C PRO A 79 3.28 11.45 15.32
N ILE A 80 3.81 10.78 14.31
CA ILE A 80 5.17 10.94 13.77
C ILE A 80 5.11 11.21 12.28
N PRO A 81 6.14 11.84 11.69
CA PRO A 81 6.20 12.05 10.25
C PRO A 81 6.07 10.73 9.48
N LYS A 82 5.25 10.73 8.44
CA LYS A 82 5.07 9.56 7.57
C LYS A 82 6.05 9.50 6.38
N ASP A 83 7.05 10.39 6.34
CA ASP A 83 8.11 10.37 5.33
C ASP A 83 9.09 9.22 5.63
N VAL A 84 8.60 8.02 5.41
CA VAL A 84 9.30 6.74 5.57
C VAL A 84 9.09 5.90 4.32
N ILE A 85 9.88 4.86 4.14
CA ILE A 85 9.64 3.86 3.12
C ILE A 85 8.77 2.76 3.74
N GLY A 86 7.55 2.63 3.24
CA GLY A 86 6.61 1.62 3.72
C GLY A 86 7.10 0.21 3.36
N PHE A 87 7.09 -0.68 4.35
CA PHE A 87 7.49 -2.09 4.17
C PHE A 87 8.91 -2.29 3.60
N ASP A 88 9.84 -1.36 3.82
CA ASP A 88 11.20 -1.34 3.26
C ASP A 88 11.97 -2.65 3.52
N LEU A 89 11.73 -3.31 4.67
CA LEU A 89 12.30 -4.61 4.99
C LEU A 89 12.03 -5.69 3.92
N TYR A 90 10.93 -5.58 3.21
CA TYR A 90 10.48 -6.57 2.23
C TYR A 90 10.72 -6.15 0.77
N VAL A 91 11.29 -4.96 0.56
CA VAL A 91 11.52 -4.41 -0.79
C VAL A 91 12.79 -4.97 -1.41
N ASN A 92 12.65 -5.56 -2.59
CA ASN A 92 13.79 -5.90 -3.45
C ASN A 92 13.96 -4.80 -4.50
N TRP A 93 14.95 -3.92 -4.29
CA TRP A 93 15.22 -2.77 -5.15
C TRP A 93 15.73 -3.13 -6.57
N SER A 94 16.07 -4.40 -6.81
CA SER A 94 16.49 -4.90 -8.14
C SER A 94 15.33 -5.36 -9.01
N LEU A 95 14.11 -5.39 -8.47
CA LEU A 95 12.89 -5.80 -9.17
C LEU A 95 11.98 -4.59 -9.41
N PRO A 96 11.03 -4.68 -10.36
CA PRO A 96 9.98 -3.69 -10.52
C PRO A 96 9.26 -3.41 -9.19
N ILE A 97 8.93 -2.14 -8.95
CA ILE A 97 8.25 -1.69 -7.74
C ILE A 97 6.79 -1.39 -8.04
N ILE A 98 5.92 -1.75 -7.12
CA ILE A 98 4.51 -1.46 -7.19
C ILE A 98 4.17 -0.46 -6.08
N LEU A 99 3.73 0.73 -6.46
CA LEU A 99 3.29 1.78 -5.53
C LEU A 99 1.78 1.71 -5.36
N VAL A 100 1.33 1.63 -4.11
CA VAL A 100 -0.09 1.53 -3.75
C VAL A 100 -0.43 2.55 -2.65
N GLU A 101 -1.73 2.88 -2.50
CA GLU A 101 -2.14 3.88 -1.54
C GLU A 101 -1.95 3.43 -0.08
N GLY A 102 -2.43 2.24 0.24
CA GLY A 102 -2.53 1.76 1.61
C GLY A 102 -1.83 0.43 1.89
N VAL A 103 -1.74 0.12 3.20
CA VAL A 103 -1.08 -1.12 3.67
C VAL A 103 -1.84 -2.38 3.27
N PHE A 104 -3.17 -2.34 3.22
CA PHE A 104 -3.97 -3.49 2.81
C PHE A 104 -3.81 -3.77 1.31
N ASP A 105 -3.71 -2.71 0.50
CA ASP A 105 -3.44 -2.85 -0.94
C ASP A 105 -2.08 -3.50 -1.17
N ALA A 106 -1.05 -3.04 -0.44
CA ALA A 106 0.27 -3.63 -0.50
C ALA A 106 0.27 -5.11 -0.11
N MET A 107 -0.44 -5.47 0.96
CA MET A 107 -0.57 -6.87 1.38
C MET A 107 -1.38 -7.72 0.39
N SER A 108 -2.35 -7.13 -0.32
CA SER A 108 -3.15 -7.83 -1.34
C SER A 108 -2.38 -8.06 -2.63
N VAL A 109 -1.55 -7.10 -3.03
CA VAL A 109 -0.68 -7.19 -4.22
C VAL A 109 0.50 -8.12 -3.97
N LYS A 110 1.05 -8.15 -2.77
CA LYS A 110 2.18 -8.97 -2.28
C LYS A 110 3.52 -8.73 -2.97
N ASN A 111 3.56 -8.63 -4.29
CA ASN A 111 4.77 -8.55 -5.11
C ASN A 111 5.46 -7.20 -5.01
N ASN A 112 6.52 -7.10 -4.22
CA ASN A 112 7.39 -5.92 -4.16
C ASN A 112 6.64 -4.59 -4.09
N SER A 113 5.53 -4.58 -3.32
CA SER A 113 4.63 -3.44 -3.20
C SER A 113 4.99 -2.55 -2.01
N ILE A 114 4.93 -1.25 -2.23
CA ILE A 114 5.25 -0.22 -1.24
C ILE A 114 4.02 0.64 -0.99
N PRO A 115 3.47 0.67 0.23
CA PRO A 115 2.38 1.57 0.58
C PRO A 115 2.89 3.00 0.74
N LEU A 116 2.17 3.96 0.14
CA LEU A 116 2.49 5.39 0.22
C LEU A 116 2.00 6.03 1.53
N PHE A 117 1.16 5.33 2.30
CA PHE A 117 0.42 5.88 3.45
C PHE A 117 -0.41 7.13 3.09
N GLY A 118 -0.90 7.18 1.86
CA GLY A 118 -1.66 8.27 1.26
C GLY A 118 -1.51 8.28 -0.26
N LYS A 119 -1.87 9.40 -0.89
CA LYS A 119 -1.98 9.50 -2.35
C LYS A 119 -0.71 9.98 -3.05
N SER A 120 0.24 10.55 -2.30
CA SER A 120 1.42 11.21 -2.86
C SER A 120 2.70 10.53 -2.40
N ILE A 121 3.69 10.47 -3.30
CA ILE A 121 5.01 10.00 -2.92
C ILE A 121 5.76 11.07 -2.11
N LEU A 122 6.37 10.65 -1.02
CA LEU A 122 7.15 11.50 -0.14
C LEU A 122 8.65 11.47 -0.51
N PRO A 123 9.42 12.50 -0.12
CA PRO A 123 10.80 12.70 -0.56
C PRO A 123 11.73 11.51 -0.31
N LYS A 124 11.59 10.84 0.84
CA LYS A 124 12.47 9.73 1.21
C LYS A 124 12.31 8.53 0.28
N LEU A 125 11.07 8.15 -0.03
CA LEU A 125 10.80 7.05 -0.96
C LEU A 125 11.21 7.43 -2.39
N TYR A 126 10.87 8.64 -2.84
CA TYR A 126 11.28 9.14 -4.16
C TYR A 126 12.80 9.10 -4.33
N GLY A 127 13.53 9.69 -3.39
CA GLY A 127 15.00 9.71 -3.42
C GLY A 127 15.61 8.31 -3.43
N LYS A 128 15.01 7.36 -2.68
CA LYS A 128 15.47 5.97 -2.64
C LYS A 128 15.27 5.25 -3.97
N ILE A 129 14.14 5.45 -4.62
CA ILE A 129 13.86 4.88 -5.95
C ILE A 129 14.89 5.35 -6.98
N VAL A 130 15.19 6.65 -6.99
CA VAL A 130 16.18 7.25 -7.90
C VAL A 130 17.59 6.75 -7.56
N GLU A 131 17.98 6.77 -6.28
CA GLU A 131 19.27 6.23 -5.79
C GLU A 131 19.51 4.79 -6.24
N LYS A 132 18.48 3.96 -6.10
CA LYS A 132 18.54 2.53 -6.45
C LYS A 132 18.43 2.25 -7.95
N LYS A 133 18.24 3.28 -8.76
CA LYS A 133 18.10 3.17 -10.23
C LYS A 133 17.03 2.16 -10.64
N VAL A 134 15.89 2.21 -9.96
CA VAL A 134 14.74 1.36 -10.27
C VAL A 134 14.34 1.60 -11.72
N LYS A 135 14.14 0.55 -12.51
CA LYS A 135 13.83 0.66 -13.93
C LYS A 135 12.35 0.77 -14.22
N ASP A 136 11.54 0.02 -13.50
CA ASP A 136 10.12 -0.13 -13.79
C ASP A 136 9.29 0.09 -12.52
N ILE A 137 8.26 0.91 -12.63
CA ILE A 137 7.31 1.22 -11.56
C ILE A 137 5.89 0.98 -12.06
N PHE A 138 5.08 0.34 -11.23
CA PHE A 138 3.65 0.20 -11.41
C PHE A 138 2.94 1.06 -10.37
N ILE A 139 2.00 1.90 -10.82
CA ILE A 139 1.21 2.78 -9.93
C ILE A 139 -0.21 2.25 -9.87
N ILE A 140 -0.67 1.94 -8.66
CA ILE A 140 -2.02 1.46 -8.35
C ILE A 140 -2.60 2.40 -7.30
N LEU A 141 -3.40 3.37 -7.72
CA LEU A 141 -4.07 4.30 -6.83
C LEU A 141 -5.58 4.29 -7.12
N ASP A 142 -6.35 4.65 -6.12
CA ASP A 142 -7.79 4.79 -6.25
C ASP A 142 -8.19 5.88 -7.25
N SER A 143 -9.37 5.77 -7.81
CA SER A 143 -9.85 6.67 -8.87
C SER A 143 -9.92 8.15 -8.43
N ASP A 144 -10.02 8.42 -7.14
CA ASP A 144 -10.03 9.77 -6.58
C ASP A 144 -8.62 10.37 -6.41
N ALA A 145 -7.57 9.54 -6.50
CA ALA A 145 -6.15 9.94 -6.48
C ALA A 145 -5.55 10.11 -7.90
N PHE A 146 -6.38 10.25 -8.92
CA PHE A 146 -5.95 10.33 -10.32
C PHE A 146 -4.91 11.43 -10.60
N ASN A 147 -5.13 12.63 -10.08
CA ASN A 147 -4.20 13.75 -10.27
C ASN A 147 -2.86 13.51 -9.58
N ASP A 148 -2.87 12.91 -8.38
CA ASP A 148 -1.67 12.53 -7.66
C ASP A 148 -0.87 11.46 -8.44
N ALA A 149 -1.58 10.48 -9.04
CA ALA A 149 -0.98 9.46 -9.88
C ALA A 149 -0.29 10.05 -11.11
N ILE A 150 -0.92 11.02 -11.79
CA ILE A 150 -0.32 11.72 -12.94
C ILE A 150 0.94 12.47 -12.53
N GLN A 151 0.89 13.26 -11.44
CA GLN A 151 2.05 14.00 -10.96
C GLN A 151 3.21 13.08 -10.57
N MET A 152 2.90 11.95 -9.95
CA MET A 152 3.90 10.93 -9.59
C MET A 152 4.51 10.30 -10.83
N THR A 153 3.68 9.94 -11.82
CA THR A 153 4.12 9.39 -13.10
C THR A 153 5.07 10.35 -13.80
N GLU A 154 4.71 11.62 -13.91
CA GLU A 154 5.53 12.65 -14.56
C GLU A 154 6.91 12.79 -13.90
N LYS A 155 6.95 12.79 -12.56
CA LYS A 155 8.22 12.84 -11.82
C LYS A 155 9.14 11.67 -12.19
N PHE A 156 8.62 10.46 -12.24
CA PHE A 156 9.43 9.28 -12.54
C PHE A 156 9.81 9.15 -14.01
N VAL A 157 8.92 9.50 -14.93
CA VAL A 157 9.25 9.53 -16.37
C VAL A 157 10.36 10.53 -16.66
N ASN A 158 10.38 11.69 -15.99
CA ASN A 158 11.45 12.68 -16.09
C ASN A 158 12.81 12.16 -15.57
N GLU A 159 12.81 11.19 -14.65
CA GLU A 159 14.01 10.47 -14.20
C GLU A 159 14.43 9.33 -15.14
N GLY A 160 13.70 9.12 -16.23
CA GLY A 160 13.95 8.02 -17.18
C GLY A 160 13.49 6.65 -16.68
N ILE A 161 12.58 6.62 -15.72
CA ILE A 161 12.00 5.39 -15.18
C ILE A 161 10.76 5.02 -15.99
N ASN A 162 10.63 3.76 -16.37
CA ASN A 162 9.42 3.25 -16.99
C ASN A 162 8.28 3.19 -15.97
N VAL A 163 7.19 3.87 -16.25
CA VAL A 163 6.01 3.88 -15.38
C VAL A 163 4.85 3.20 -16.09
N ASN A 164 4.17 2.31 -15.38
CA ASN A 164 2.95 1.65 -15.85
C ASN A 164 1.80 2.01 -14.90
N PHE A 165 0.70 2.46 -15.49
CA PHE A 165 -0.51 2.78 -14.73
C PHE A 165 -1.46 1.59 -14.75
N VAL A 166 -1.85 1.11 -13.56
CA VAL A 166 -2.75 -0.04 -13.40
C VAL A 166 -4.18 0.46 -13.19
N LYS A 167 -5.04 0.15 -14.15
CA LYS A 167 -6.45 0.56 -14.12
C LYS A 167 -7.26 -0.37 -13.22
N LEU A 168 -7.95 0.18 -12.23
CA LEU A 168 -8.77 -0.59 -11.27
C LEU A 168 -10.26 -0.66 -11.62
N ASP A 169 -10.73 0.15 -12.57
CA ASP A 169 -12.14 0.21 -13.00
C ASP A 169 -13.12 0.45 -11.83
N GLY A 170 -12.72 1.27 -10.87
CA GLY A 170 -13.50 1.61 -9.68
C GLY A 170 -13.52 0.52 -8.59
N GLN A 171 -12.71 -0.52 -8.73
CA GLN A 171 -12.60 -1.60 -7.73
C GLN A 171 -11.42 -1.33 -6.78
N ASP A 172 -11.58 -1.72 -5.51
CA ASP A 172 -10.49 -1.67 -4.52
C ASP A 172 -9.52 -2.85 -4.76
N PRO A 173 -8.17 -2.63 -4.73
CA PRO A 173 -7.18 -3.71 -4.87
C PRO A 173 -7.43 -4.88 -3.92
N ASN A 174 -7.85 -4.59 -2.70
CA ASN A 174 -8.16 -5.60 -1.70
C ASN A 174 -9.36 -6.46 -2.08
N ASP A 175 -10.41 -5.89 -2.69
CA ASP A 175 -11.61 -6.60 -3.14
C ASP A 175 -11.35 -7.46 -4.38
N LEU A 176 -10.42 -7.03 -5.24
CA LEU A 176 -10.00 -7.80 -6.42
C LEU A 176 -9.27 -9.08 -6.05
N GLY A 177 -8.46 -9.03 -5.01
CA GLY A 177 -7.59 -10.13 -4.59
C GLY A 177 -6.39 -10.37 -5.52
N TYR A 178 -5.42 -11.15 -5.03
CA TYR A 178 -4.11 -11.33 -5.65
C TYR A 178 -4.15 -11.70 -7.15
N LYS A 179 -4.90 -12.75 -7.52
CA LYS A 179 -4.91 -13.25 -8.91
C LYS A 179 -5.35 -12.20 -9.94
N LYS A 180 -6.45 -11.48 -9.63
CA LYS A 180 -6.96 -10.43 -10.52
C LYS A 180 -6.01 -9.23 -10.56
N MET A 181 -5.39 -8.90 -9.43
CA MET A 181 -4.38 -7.83 -9.39
C MET A 181 -3.18 -8.13 -10.28
N ILE A 182 -2.64 -9.35 -10.26
CA ILE A 182 -1.55 -9.74 -11.16
C ILE A 182 -1.96 -9.60 -12.62
N THR A 183 -3.17 -10.03 -12.99
CA THR A 183 -3.68 -9.85 -14.36
C THR A 183 -3.76 -8.37 -14.75
N LYS A 184 -4.25 -7.50 -13.86
CA LYS A 184 -4.32 -6.06 -14.12
C LYS A 184 -2.93 -5.42 -14.24
N ILE A 185 -1.96 -5.84 -13.43
CA ILE A 185 -0.57 -5.39 -13.52
C ILE A 185 0.03 -5.79 -14.88
N HIS A 186 -0.17 -7.03 -15.33
CA HIS A 186 0.29 -7.47 -16.66
C HIS A 186 -0.37 -6.70 -17.81
N ASN A 187 -1.61 -6.28 -17.66
CA ASN A 187 -2.36 -5.51 -18.65
C ASN A 187 -2.27 -4.00 -18.42
N SER A 188 -1.34 -3.54 -17.58
CA SER A 188 -1.17 -2.13 -17.27
C SER A 188 -0.71 -1.33 -18.49
N LEU A 189 -1.09 -0.06 -18.52
CA LEU A 189 -0.74 0.84 -19.59
C LEU A 189 0.65 1.46 -19.35
N PRO A 190 1.61 1.32 -20.27
CA PRO A 190 2.86 2.07 -20.20
C PRO A 190 2.55 3.56 -20.35
N MET A 191 3.24 4.38 -19.58
CA MET A 191 3.02 5.83 -19.55
C MET A 191 4.19 6.54 -20.23
N ASP A 192 3.95 7.05 -21.42
CA ASP A 192 4.85 7.97 -22.09
C ASP A 192 4.38 9.44 -21.93
N PHE A 193 5.17 10.37 -22.45
CA PHE A 193 4.84 11.79 -22.39
C PHE A 193 3.49 12.11 -23.07
N LYS A 194 3.18 11.44 -24.18
CA LYS A 194 1.92 11.63 -24.92
C LYS A 194 0.73 11.22 -24.04
N GLN A 195 0.79 10.04 -23.44
CA GLN A 195 -0.27 9.53 -22.58
C GLN A 195 -0.47 10.42 -21.34
N ILE A 196 0.63 10.92 -20.73
CA ILE A 196 0.55 11.87 -19.61
C ILE A 196 -0.20 13.14 -20.05
N MET A 197 0.13 13.69 -21.22
CA MET A 197 -0.52 14.90 -21.73
C MET A 197 -1.99 14.65 -22.07
N GLU A 198 -2.31 13.51 -22.70
CA GLU A 198 -3.70 13.12 -22.95
C GLU A 198 -4.51 12.99 -21.65
N MET A 199 -3.94 12.37 -20.63
CA MET A 199 -4.57 12.25 -19.31
C MET A 199 -4.78 13.62 -18.63
N LYS A 200 -3.82 14.54 -18.76
CA LYS A 200 -3.98 15.92 -18.25
C LYS A 200 -5.08 16.69 -18.96
N LEU A 201 -5.19 16.54 -20.28
CA LEU A 201 -6.16 17.29 -21.11
C LEU A 201 -7.58 16.73 -21.02
N TYR A 202 -7.72 15.42 -21.04
CA TYR A 202 -9.01 14.75 -21.15
C TYR A 202 -9.50 14.12 -19.85
N GLY A 203 -8.64 14.12 -18.81
CA GLY A 203 -8.97 13.69 -17.46
C GLY A 203 -9.48 12.25 -17.37
N LYS A 204 -10.36 12.02 -16.40
CA LYS A 204 -10.93 10.68 -16.12
C LYS A 204 -11.69 10.04 -17.30
N LYS A 205 -12.04 10.77 -18.36
CA LYS A 205 -12.76 10.23 -19.53
C LYS A 205 -11.96 9.17 -20.29
N LEU A 206 -10.63 9.27 -20.32
CA LEU A 206 -9.77 8.28 -20.99
C LEU A 206 -9.64 6.95 -20.23
N LEU A 207 -9.96 6.94 -18.94
CA LEU A 207 -9.94 5.72 -18.13
C LEU A 207 -11.29 4.97 -18.15
N ALA A 208 -12.33 5.55 -18.76
CA ALA A 208 -13.67 4.97 -18.80
C ALA A 208 -13.98 4.14 -20.05
N ASN A 209 -13.06 4.11 -21.02
CA ASN A 209 -13.08 3.27 -22.22
C ASN A 209 -11.93 2.26 -22.12
#